data_6362ae108f75bf592580ea3fb52efa48
#
_entry.id   6362ae108f75bf592580ea3fb52efa48
#
_cell.length_a   1.000
_cell.length_b   1.000
_cell.length_c   1.000
_cell.angle_alpha   90.00
_cell.angle_beta   90.00
_cell.angle_gamma   90.00
#
_symmetry.space_group_name_H-M   'P 1'
#
loop_
_entity.id
_entity.type
_entity.pdbx_description
1 polymer ?
#
loop_
_entity_poly.entity_id
_entity_poly.type
_entity_poly.pdbx_seq_one_letter_code
_entity_poly.pdbx_strand_id
1 'polypeptide(L)'
;MDTVSLPQLPATVLVTIAKLVAPADLVSLCDSHPQLVFLRLYLPEFQDIPVGSFRKYGPSDGHFCPELYFTSPVVHQRVGSITLTFRWKDQGFGNRKGMLWIELVREGQLIATSKDDFPTLAPHQEETQEIVIRNHPVVDLIRKGDTINFMRNVGGGGGHSLSVQEFNAKLELYKY
;
A
#
# COMPACT_ATOMS: atom_id res chain seq x y z
N MET A 1 24.36 40.05 -5.13
CA MET A 1 23.96 38.65 -5.45
C MET A 1 22.48 38.68 -5.74
N ASP A 2 22.12 38.56 -7.00
CA ASP A 2 20.71 38.53 -7.39
C ASP A 2 20.09 37.23 -6.89
N THR A 3 19.13 37.32 -6.00
CA THR A 3 18.35 36.16 -5.52
C THR A 3 17.41 35.72 -6.63
N VAL A 4 17.67 34.56 -7.22
CA VAL A 4 16.74 33.95 -8.20
C VAL A 4 15.48 33.56 -7.45
N SER A 5 14.32 34.14 -7.83
CA SER A 5 13.04 33.73 -7.26
C SER A 5 12.56 32.39 -7.85
N LEU A 6 11.85 31.59 -7.06
CA LEU A 6 11.32 30.27 -7.49
C LEU A 6 10.62 30.30 -8.86
N PRO A 7 9.73 31.29 -9.16
CA PRO A 7 9.06 31.34 -10.47
C PRO A 7 9.98 31.59 -11.66
N GLN A 8 11.23 32.00 -11.44
CA GLN A 8 12.21 32.26 -12.50
C GLN A 8 13.04 31.00 -12.84
N LEU A 9 12.86 29.91 -12.09
CA LEU A 9 13.55 28.65 -12.39
C LEU A 9 12.98 27.99 -13.65
N PRO A 10 13.81 27.27 -14.41
CA PRO A 10 13.33 26.45 -15.53
C PRO A 10 12.24 25.47 -15.10
N ALA A 11 11.25 25.22 -15.96
CA ALA A 11 10.14 24.33 -15.67
C ALA A 11 10.59 22.92 -15.22
N THR A 12 11.68 22.41 -15.80
CA THR A 12 12.27 21.11 -15.42
C THR A 12 12.75 21.09 -13.97
N VAL A 13 13.31 22.20 -13.47
CA VAL A 13 13.75 22.33 -12.07
C VAL A 13 12.56 22.42 -11.15
N LEU A 14 11.53 23.20 -11.50
CA LEU A 14 10.29 23.31 -10.74
C LEU A 14 9.58 21.97 -10.60
N VAL A 15 9.50 21.18 -11.68
CA VAL A 15 8.95 19.81 -11.66
C VAL A 15 9.75 18.90 -10.74
N THR A 16 11.08 19.00 -10.76
CA THR A 16 11.94 18.21 -9.86
C THR A 16 11.67 18.58 -8.39
N ILE A 17 11.56 19.88 -8.09
CA ILE A 17 11.20 20.36 -6.75
C ILE A 17 9.83 19.81 -6.33
N ALA A 18 8.82 19.89 -7.22
CA ALA A 18 7.47 19.39 -6.92
C ALA A 18 7.43 17.90 -6.55
N LYS A 19 8.32 17.08 -7.11
CA LYS A 19 8.44 15.65 -6.80
C LYS A 19 9.13 15.36 -5.47
N LEU A 20 9.87 16.32 -4.93
CA LEU A 20 10.65 16.18 -3.70
C LEU A 20 9.96 16.84 -2.49
N VAL A 21 9.01 17.73 -2.72
CA VAL A 21 8.31 18.47 -1.67
C VAL A 21 7.08 17.69 -1.21
N ALA A 22 6.78 17.75 0.09
CA ALA A 22 5.56 17.15 0.60
C ALA A 22 4.30 17.77 -0.04
N PRO A 23 3.23 16.99 -0.27
CA PRO A 23 2.02 17.49 -0.94
C PRO A 23 1.43 18.76 -0.31
N ALA A 24 1.41 18.86 1.02
CA ALA A 24 0.90 20.05 1.72
C ALA A 24 1.74 21.31 1.43
N ASP A 25 3.07 21.15 1.40
CA ASP A 25 3.99 22.24 1.10
C ASP A 25 3.89 22.66 -0.37
N LEU A 26 3.65 21.70 -1.28
CA LEU A 26 3.42 21.99 -2.68
C LEU A 26 2.13 22.76 -2.91
N VAL A 27 1.05 22.44 -2.19
CA VAL A 27 -0.19 23.22 -2.21
C VAL A 27 0.07 24.64 -1.74
N SER A 28 0.72 24.80 -0.59
CA SER A 28 1.06 26.11 -0.02
C SER A 28 1.91 26.95 -0.97
N LEU A 29 2.88 26.31 -1.65
CA LEU A 29 3.72 26.96 -2.66
C LEU A 29 2.90 27.46 -3.86
N CYS A 30 1.97 26.64 -4.35
CA CYS A 30 1.08 27.01 -5.47
C CYS A 30 0.10 28.14 -5.07
N ASP A 31 -0.38 28.15 -3.83
CA ASP A 31 -1.28 29.18 -3.33
C ASP A 31 -0.56 30.54 -3.20
N SER A 32 0.69 30.52 -2.76
CA SER A 32 1.53 31.71 -2.62
C SER A 32 2.03 32.27 -3.96
N HIS A 33 2.11 31.43 -4.99
CA HIS A 33 2.67 31.76 -6.31
C HIS A 33 1.75 31.24 -7.41
N PRO A 34 0.71 31.98 -7.84
CA PRO A 34 -0.28 31.53 -8.82
C PRO A 34 0.32 31.03 -10.15
N GLN A 35 1.48 31.55 -10.55
CA GLN A 35 2.21 31.09 -11.76
C GLN A 35 2.74 29.67 -11.64
N LEU A 36 2.77 29.09 -10.43
CA LEU A 36 3.20 27.72 -10.17
C LEU A 36 2.02 26.72 -10.07
N VAL A 37 0.80 27.19 -10.32
CA VAL A 37 -0.42 26.34 -10.21
C VAL A 37 -0.34 25.05 -11.01
N PHE A 38 0.42 25.04 -12.12
CA PHE A 38 0.63 23.84 -12.94
C PHE A 38 1.33 22.71 -12.17
N LEU A 39 2.06 23.03 -11.09
CA LEU A 39 2.71 22.02 -10.24
C LEU A 39 1.70 21.18 -9.44
N ARG A 40 0.44 21.62 -9.31
CA ARG A 40 -0.64 20.84 -8.71
C ARG A 40 -0.92 19.54 -9.48
N LEU A 41 -0.51 19.46 -10.75
CA LEU A 41 -0.60 18.21 -11.53
C LEU A 41 0.29 17.09 -10.95
N TYR A 42 1.27 17.44 -10.13
CA TYR A 42 2.17 16.49 -9.45
C TYR A 42 1.71 16.12 -8.04
N LEU A 43 0.57 16.68 -7.58
CA LEU A 43 -0.04 16.22 -6.33
C LEU A 43 -0.56 14.79 -6.51
N PRO A 44 -0.37 13.93 -5.51
CA PRO A 44 -0.92 12.59 -5.55
C PRO A 44 -2.44 12.62 -5.44
N GLU A 45 -3.09 11.70 -6.14
CA GLU A 45 -4.47 11.31 -5.89
C GLU A 45 -4.48 10.08 -4.97
N PHE A 46 -5.53 9.93 -4.19
CA PHE A 46 -5.68 8.76 -3.32
C PHE A 46 -6.87 7.93 -3.79
N GLN A 47 -6.65 6.63 -3.90
CA GLN A 47 -7.69 5.66 -4.22
C GLN A 47 -7.82 4.66 -3.08
N ASP A 48 -9.01 4.59 -2.49
CA ASP A 48 -9.33 3.56 -1.51
C ASP A 48 -9.80 2.28 -2.22
N ILE A 49 -9.28 1.15 -1.74
CA ILE A 49 -9.65 -0.19 -2.16
C ILE A 49 -10.20 -0.91 -0.93
N PRO A 50 -11.52 -1.03 -0.79
CA PRO A 50 -12.13 -1.77 0.31
C PRO A 50 -11.87 -3.26 0.11
N VAL A 51 -10.90 -3.81 0.85
CA VAL A 51 -10.54 -5.24 0.79
C VAL A 51 -11.58 -6.07 1.55
N GLY A 52 -12.19 -5.49 2.60
CA GLY A 52 -13.30 -6.07 3.35
C GLY A 52 -12.88 -6.75 4.66
N SER A 53 -13.79 -7.52 5.24
CA SER A 53 -13.59 -8.20 6.50
C SER A 53 -13.76 -9.70 6.32
N PHE A 54 -13.02 -10.50 7.11
CA PHE A 54 -13.22 -11.95 7.13
C PHE A 54 -12.89 -12.55 8.50
N ARG A 55 -13.43 -13.74 8.71
CA ARG A 55 -12.96 -14.68 9.72
C ARG A 55 -12.78 -16.03 9.05
N LYS A 56 -11.58 -16.58 9.13
CA LYS A 56 -11.23 -17.85 8.49
C LYS A 56 -10.60 -18.79 9.50
N TYR A 57 -10.98 -20.07 9.42
CA TYR A 57 -10.32 -21.16 10.13
C TYR A 57 -9.31 -21.83 9.22
N GLY A 58 -8.17 -22.18 9.76
CA GLY A 58 -7.14 -22.91 9.05
C GLY A 58 -7.52 -24.38 8.80
N PRO A 59 -6.83 -25.04 7.87
CA PRO A 59 -7.00 -26.49 7.64
C PRO A 59 -6.58 -27.30 8.88
N SER A 60 -6.95 -28.58 8.89
CA SER A 60 -6.63 -29.49 9.97
C SER A 60 -5.13 -29.69 10.19
N ASP A 61 -4.32 -29.53 9.15
CA ASP A 61 -2.87 -29.73 9.16
C ASP A 61 -2.13 -28.60 8.39
N GLY A 62 -0.80 -28.63 8.47
CA GLY A 62 0.07 -27.64 7.84
C GLY A 62 0.33 -26.40 8.69
N HIS A 63 1.48 -25.76 8.45
CA HIS A 63 1.86 -24.52 9.15
C HIS A 63 1.69 -23.28 8.28
N PHE A 64 1.87 -23.44 7.00
CA PHE A 64 1.79 -22.37 6.03
C PHE A 64 0.89 -22.80 4.88
N CYS A 65 -0.29 -22.20 4.82
CA CYS A 65 -1.35 -22.47 3.84
C CYS A 65 -1.80 -21.14 3.23
N PRO A 66 -1.00 -20.54 2.32
CA PRO A 66 -1.32 -19.26 1.72
C PRO A 66 -2.56 -19.35 0.83
N GLU A 67 -3.42 -18.36 0.95
CA GLU A 67 -4.63 -18.23 0.15
C GLU A 67 -4.73 -16.80 -0.40
N LEU A 68 -5.16 -16.69 -1.66
CA LEU A 68 -5.62 -15.43 -2.20
C LEU A 68 -6.92 -15.02 -1.50
N TYR A 69 -6.95 -13.79 -1.00
CA TYR A 69 -8.13 -13.24 -0.35
C TYR A 69 -8.89 -12.28 -1.28
N PHE A 70 -8.16 -11.37 -1.92
CA PHE A 70 -8.74 -10.33 -2.75
C PHE A 70 -7.74 -9.91 -3.82
N THR A 71 -8.23 -9.58 -5.01
CA THR A 71 -7.44 -8.97 -6.09
C THR A 71 -7.94 -7.56 -6.34
N SER A 72 -7.04 -6.58 -6.38
CA SER A 72 -7.38 -5.19 -6.69
C SER A 72 -7.95 -5.04 -8.10
N PRO A 73 -8.69 -3.96 -8.38
CA PRO A 73 -8.83 -3.50 -9.75
C PRO A 73 -7.47 -3.30 -10.43
N VAL A 74 -7.47 -3.31 -11.75
CA VAL A 74 -6.27 -3.05 -12.54
C VAL A 74 -5.72 -1.65 -12.23
N VAL A 75 -4.42 -1.56 -11.99
CA VAL A 75 -3.75 -0.29 -11.75
C VAL A 75 -3.57 0.45 -13.08
N HIS A 76 -3.97 1.72 -13.13
CA HIS A 76 -3.91 2.55 -14.34
C HIS A 76 -2.89 3.69 -14.26
N GLN A 77 -2.40 4.00 -13.07
CA GLN A 77 -1.50 5.12 -12.79
C GLN A 77 -0.25 4.63 -12.05
N ARG A 78 0.75 5.48 -11.97
CA ARG A 78 1.93 5.23 -11.15
C ARG A 78 1.52 5.23 -9.67
N VAL A 79 1.95 4.24 -8.91
CA VAL A 79 1.75 4.15 -7.46
C VAL A 79 3.01 4.63 -6.76
N GLY A 80 2.86 5.53 -5.80
CA GLY A 80 3.96 6.02 -4.96
C GLY A 80 4.03 5.33 -3.60
N SER A 81 2.87 4.92 -3.08
CA SER A 81 2.79 4.13 -1.85
C SER A 81 1.48 3.36 -1.76
N ILE A 82 1.48 2.34 -0.92
CA ILE A 82 0.29 1.58 -0.53
C ILE A 82 0.20 1.64 0.99
N THR A 83 -0.92 2.15 1.52
CA THR A 83 -1.20 2.13 2.95
C THR A 83 -2.27 1.07 3.21
N LEU A 84 -1.97 0.12 4.08
CA LEU A 84 -2.89 -0.92 4.53
C LEU A 84 -3.37 -0.59 5.94
N THR A 85 -4.69 -0.57 6.16
CA THR A 85 -5.29 -0.38 7.47
C THR A 85 -6.27 -1.50 7.76
N PHE A 86 -6.19 -2.10 8.92
CA PHE A 86 -7.07 -3.19 9.34
C PHE A 86 -7.02 -3.41 10.85
N ARG A 87 -8.07 -4.04 11.39
CA ARG A 87 -8.06 -4.62 12.73
C ARG A 87 -7.98 -6.14 12.60
N TRP A 88 -7.12 -6.77 13.35
CA TRP A 88 -6.92 -8.20 13.24
C TRP A 88 -6.58 -8.89 14.54
N LYS A 89 -6.82 -10.20 14.57
CA LYS A 89 -6.35 -11.10 15.62
C LYS A 89 -6.25 -12.54 15.13
N ASP A 90 -5.36 -13.28 15.74
CA ASP A 90 -5.25 -14.74 15.68
C ASP A 90 -6.27 -15.41 16.62
N GLN A 91 -6.24 -16.73 16.76
CA GLN A 91 -7.16 -17.53 17.60
C GLN A 91 -7.21 -17.16 19.09
N GLY A 92 -6.25 -16.40 19.59
CA GLY A 92 -6.22 -15.90 20.96
C GLY A 92 -5.41 -16.74 21.95
N PHE A 93 -4.85 -17.87 21.55
CA PHE A 93 -3.98 -18.73 22.37
C PHE A 93 -3.06 -19.59 21.50
N GLY A 94 -2.00 -20.15 22.08
CA GLY A 94 -1.05 -21.03 21.39
C GLY A 94 -0.10 -20.30 20.45
N ASN A 95 0.34 -20.96 19.39
CA ASN A 95 1.24 -20.37 18.41
C ASN A 95 0.48 -19.46 17.43
N ARG A 96 0.99 -18.26 17.23
CA ARG A 96 0.47 -17.34 16.21
C ARG A 96 0.94 -17.78 14.82
N LYS A 97 0.02 -17.77 13.84
CA LYS A 97 0.30 -18.15 12.45
C LYS A 97 -0.37 -17.22 11.44
N GLY A 98 -1.35 -16.41 11.88
CA GLY A 98 -2.07 -15.47 11.03
C GLY A 98 -1.13 -14.46 10.40
N MET A 99 -1.15 -14.34 9.06
CA MET A 99 -0.33 -13.39 8.30
C MET A 99 -1.15 -12.77 7.17
N LEU A 100 -0.81 -11.53 6.82
CA LEU A 100 -1.27 -10.82 5.64
C LEU A 100 -0.08 -10.28 4.88
N TRP A 101 -0.15 -10.29 3.54
CA TRP A 101 0.83 -9.65 2.67
C TRP A 101 0.20 -9.29 1.34
N ILE A 102 0.93 -8.54 0.51
CA ILE A 102 0.51 -8.24 -0.85
C ILE A 102 1.50 -8.80 -1.87
N GLU A 103 0.98 -9.10 -3.05
CA GLU A 103 1.74 -9.58 -4.20
C GLU A 103 1.39 -8.74 -5.42
N LEU A 104 2.42 -8.31 -6.14
CA LEU A 104 2.26 -7.65 -7.43
C LEU A 104 2.16 -8.71 -8.52
N VAL A 105 1.10 -8.67 -9.31
CA VAL A 105 0.84 -9.64 -10.38
C VAL A 105 0.70 -8.92 -11.72
N ARG A 106 1.39 -9.42 -12.73
CA ARG A 106 1.35 -8.97 -14.12
C ARG A 106 1.07 -10.16 -15.02
N GLU A 107 0.01 -10.08 -15.84
CA GLU A 107 -0.36 -11.15 -16.79
C GLU A 107 -0.43 -12.54 -16.13
N GLY A 108 -0.91 -12.60 -14.88
CA GLY A 108 -1.00 -13.82 -14.09
C GLY A 108 0.31 -14.31 -13.46
N GLN A 109 1.42 -13.59 -13.65
CA GLN A 109 2.72 -13.94 -13.08
C GLN A 109 3.04 -13.08 -11.84
N LEU A 110 3.58 -13.71 -10.79
CA LEU A 110 4.10 -13.03 -9.62
C LEU A 110 5.36 -12.24 -9.97
N ILE A 111 5.33 -10.92 -9.74
CA ILE A 111 6.44 -10.00 -10.02
C ILE A 111 7.21 -9.66 -8.75
N ALA A 112 6.49 -9.40 -7.65
CA ALA A 112 7.07 -9.07 -6.35
C ALA A 112 6.10 -9.45 -5.23
N THR A 113 6.64 -9.68 -4.04
CA THR A 113 5.86 -9.98 -2.82
C THR A 113 6.40 -9.19 -1.65
N SER A 114 5.52 -8.82 -0.72
CA SER A 114 5.88 -8.19 0.54
C SER A 114 5.90 -9.17 1.72
N LYS A 115 5.82 -10.47 1.45
CA LYS A 115 5.64 -11.51 2.46
C LYS A 115 6.73 -11.53 3.53
N ASP A 116 7.97 -11.32 3.13
CA ASP A 116 9.12 -11.42 4.04
C ASP A 116 9.43 -10.09 4.72
N ASP A 117 8.85 -8.99 4.23
CA ASP A 117 9.07 -7.62 4.72
C ASP A 117 7.98 -7.14 5.71
N PHE A 118 6.88 -7.87 5.83
CA PHE A 118 5.84 -7.66 6.85
C PHE A 118 5.77 -8.87 7.80
N PRO A 119 6.74 -9.02 8.67
CA PRO A 119 6.89 -10.22 9.49
C PRO A 119 5.90 -10.29 10.67
N THR A 120 4.93 -9.40 10.75
CA THR A 120 4.02 -9.37 11.88
C THR A 120 3.02 -10.51 11.78
N LEU A 121 3.11 -11.44 12.71
CA LEU A 121 2.05 -12.41 12.96
C LEU A 121 0.89 -11.73 13.69
N ALA A 122 -0.32 -12.06 13.30
CA ALA A 122 -1.51 -11.53 13.94
C ALA A 122 -1.46 -11.75 15.45
N PRO A 123 -1.79 -10.73 16.26
CA PRO A 123 -1.76 -10.83 17.72
C PRO A 123 -2.89 -11.70 18.25
N HIS A 124 -2.78 -12.17 19.51
CA HIS A 124 -3.85 -12.90 20.17
C HIS A 124 -5.02 -12.00 20.58
N GLN A 125 -4.76 -10.73 20.85
CA GLN A 125 -5.77 -9.72 21.12
C GLN A 125 -5.99 -8.89 19.86
N GLU A 126 -7.20 -8.34 19.71
CA GLU A 126 -7.51 -7.50 18.57
C GLU A 126 -6.68 -6.20 18.62
N GLU A 127 -5.99 -5.93 17.53
CA GLU A 127 -5.18 -4.72 17.34
C GLU A 127 -5.47 -4.07 15.99
N THR A 128 -5.42 -2.74 15.98
CA THR A 128 -5.44 -1.97 14.73
C THR A 128 -4.03 -1.84 14.22
N GLN A 129 -3.84 -2.11 12.92
CA GLN A 129 -2.57 -2.00 12.23
C GLN A 129 -2.70 -1.02 11.07
N GLU A 130 -1.68 -0.18 10.93
CA GLU A 130 -1.44 0.62 9.73
C GLU A 130 -0.02 0.31 9.22
N ILE A 131 0.09 -0.03 7.94
CA ILE A 131 1.35 -0.37 7.27
C ILE A 131 1.46 0.49 6.04
N VAL A 132 2.51 1.31 5.97
CA VAL A 132 2.84 2.13 4.79
C VAL A 132 3.98 1.49 4.03
N ILE A 133 3.71 1.09 2.79
CA ILE A 133 4.66 0.44 1.90
C ILE A 133 5.16 1.48 0.91
N ARG A 134 6.44 1.84 1.00
CA ARG A 134 7.16 2.76 0.09
C ARG A 134 8.55 2.22 -0.16
N ASN A 135 9.16 2.57 -1.29
CA ASN A 135 10.52 2.14 -1.65
C ASN A 135 10.69 0.62 -1.53
N HIS A 136 9.71 -0.11 -2.02
CA HIS A 136 9.65 -1.56 -1.95
C HIS A 136 9.31 -2.14 -3.33
N PRO A 137 9.90 -3.27 -3.76
CA PRO A 137 9.66 -3.84 -5.10
C PRO A 137 8.18 -4.00 -5.47
N VAL A 138 7.33 -4.34 -4.49
CA VAL A 138 5.88 -4.49 -4.69
C VAL A 138 5.17 -3.17 -5.05
N VAL A 139 5.80 -2.03 -4.81
CA VAL A 139 5.33 -0.69 -5.19
C VAL A 139 6.11 -0.17 -6.38
N ASP A 140 7.45 -0.25 -6.31
CA ASP A 140 8.36 0.37 -7.28
C ASP A 140 8.27 -0.26 -8.68
N LEU A 141 7.87 -1.54 -8.75
CA LEU A 141 7.71 -2.29 -10.00
C LEU A 141 6.32 -2.22 -10.60
N ILE A 142 5.34 -1.56 -9.92
CA ILE A 142 3.97 -1.43 -10.44
C ILE A 142 3.97 -0.69 -11.78
N ARG A 143 3.23 -1.27 -12.73
CA ARG A 143 2.97 -0.69 -14.06
C ARG A 143 1.48 -0.67 -14.35
N LYS A 144 1.10 0.16 -15.30
CA LYS A 144 -0.26 0.13 -15.86
C LYS A 144 -0.58 -1.27 -16.39
N GLY A 145 -1.71 -1.81 -15.97
CA GLY A 145 -2.17 -3.15 -16.32
C GLY A 145 -1.96 -4.19 -15.23
N ASP A 146 -1.14 -3.89 -14.21
CA ASP A 146 -0.91 -4.80 -13.09
C ASP A 146 -2.09 -4.85 -12.12
N THR A 147 -2.13 -5.92 -11.32
CA THR A 147 -3.04 -6.09 -10.19
C THR A 147 -2.26 -6.36 -8.91
N ILE A 148 -2.88 -6.04 -7.78
CA ILE A 148 -2.33 -6.32 -6.45
C ILE A 148 -3.20 -7.40 -5.82
N ASN A 149 -2.59 -8.55 -5.52
CA ASN A 149 -3.21 -9.61 -4.75
C ASN A 149 -2.98 -9.39 -3.26
N PHE A 150 -4.04 -9.47 -2.50
CA PHE A 150 -4.01 -9.47 -1.03
C PHE A 150 -4.06 -10.92 -0.57
N MET A 151 -2.99 -11.37 0.04
CA MET A 151 -2.78 -12.75 0.46
C MET A 151 -2.96 -12.89 1.95
N ARG A 152 -3.39 -14.07 2.38
CA ARG A 152 -3.48 -14.44 3.80
C ARG A 152 -2.90 -15.80 4.06
N ASN A 153 -2.43 -16.00 5.28
CA ASN A 153 -2.17 -17.30 5.86
C ASN A 153 -2.89 -17.38 7.21
N VAL A 154 -3.69 -18.40 7.41
CA VAL A 154 -4.35 -18.65 8.69
C VAL A 154 -3.53 -19.63 9.53
N GLY A 155 -2.70 -20.45 8.88
CA GLY A 155 -2.04 -21.61 9.47
C GLY A 155 -2.96 -22.80 9.59
N GLY A 156 -2.39 -23.96 9.88
CA GLY A 156 -3.11 -25.21 10.08
C GLY A 156 -2.67 -25.92 11.36
N GLY A 157 -3.19 -27.13 11.61
CA GLY A 157 -2.90 -27.94 12.78
C GLY A 157 -3.99 -27.90 13.84
N GLY A 158 -5.23 -27.58 13.45
CA GLY A 158 -6.43 -27.61 14.26
C GLY A 158 -6.62 -26.36 15.15
N GLY A 159 -7.76 -25.70 15.01
CA GLY A 159 -8.17 -24.58 15.83
C GLY A 159 -7.57 -23.22 15.49
N HIS A 160 -6.64 -23.13 14.53
CA HIS A 160 -6.12 -21.82 14.09
C HIS A 160 -7.22 -21.03 13.39
N SER A 161 -7.30 -19.73 13.69
CA SER A 161 -8.21 -18.82 13.03
C SER A 161 -7.57 -17.45 12.89
N LEU A 162 -7.89 -16.76 11.81
CA LEU A 162 -7.53 -15.36 11.57
C LEU A 162 -8.81 -14.56 11.37
N SER A 163 -8.98 -13.51 12.15
CA SER A 163 -10.06 -12.54 12.00
C SER A 163 -9.45 -11.20 11.58
N VAL A 164 -9.99 -10.63 10.52
CA VAL A 164 -9.60 -9.32 10.01
C VAL A 164 -10.85 -8.50 9.79
N GLN A 165 -10.87 -7.27 10.26
CA GLN A 165 -11.98 -6.34 10.14
C GLN A 165 -11.51 -5.03 9.54
N GLU A 166 -12.42 -4.36 8.80
CA GLU A 166 -12.19 -3.04 8.25
C GLU A 166 -10.90 -2.96 7.40
N PHE A 167 -10.58 -4.04 6.67
CA PHE A 167 -9.40 -4.05 5.84
C PHE A 167 -9.59 -3.13 4.63
N ASN A 168 -8.80 -2.09 4.57
CA ASN A 168 -8.73 -1.14 3.48
C ASN A 168 -7.29 -0.98 2.99
N ALA A 169 -7.12 -0.81 1.68
CA ALA A 169 -5.87 -0.42 1.08
C ALA A 169 -6.05 0.93 0.40
N LYS A 170 -5.14 1.87 0.66
CA LYS A 170 -5.14 3.20 0.06
C LYS A 170 -3.92 3.34 -0.83
N LEU A 171 -4.13 3.56 -2.11
CA LEU A 171 -3.08 3.83 -3.08
C LEU A 171 -2.84 5.33 -3.18
N GLU A 172 -1.57 5.73 -3.15
CA GLU A 172 -1.11 7.06 -3.52
C GLU A 172 -0.73 7.04 -5.00
N LEU A 173 -1.51 7.73 -5.84
CA LEU A 173 -1.41 7.67 -7.29
C LEU A 173 -0.86 8.96 -7.86
N TYR A 174 -0.01 8.85 -8.88
CA TYR A 174 0.56 9.98 -9.61
C TYR A 174 0.18 9.92 -11.08
N LYS A 175 -0.24 11.05 -11.63
CA LYS A 175 -0.61 11.16 -13.06
C LYS A 175 0.60 11.11 -14.00
N TYR A 176 1.82 11.37 -13.48
CA TYR A 176 3.05 11.51 -14.26
C TYR A 176 4.25 10.83 -13.60
#